data_54906afee9bf27fe5dc468645a62ba7c
#
_entry.id   54906afee9bf27fe5dc468645a62ba7c
#
_cell.length_a   1.000
_cell.length_b   1.000
_cell.length_c   1.000
_cell.angle_alpha   90.00
_cell.angle_beta   90.00
_cell.angle_gamma   90.00
#
_symmetry.space_group_name_H-M   'P 1'
#
loop_
_entity.id
_entity.type
_entity.pdbx_description
1 polymer ?
#
loop_
_entity_poly.entity_id
_entity_poly.type
_entity_poly.pdbx_seq_one_letter_code
_entity_poly.pdbx_strand_id
1 'polypeptide(L)'
;MEVTAEFLRLFLRGLYFISPLLLLLLLIIVLIGQIVGRHEAWSKFDALYWAFITAITVGYGDFHPRKRLSKGLSILTALVGVVFTGIVVAVALHAAQTSFAKYI
;
A
#
# COMPACT_ATOMS: atom_id res chain seq x y z
N MET A 1 -26.66 -6.65 -7.44
CA MET A 1 -25.76 -7.81 -7.28
C MET A 1 -24.90 -8.05 -8.50
N GLU A 2 -25.43 -7.88 -9.71
CA GLU A 2 -24.65 -8.06 -10.93
C GLU A 2 -23.53 -7.02 -11.05
N VAL A 3 -23.81 -5.76 -10.69
CA VAL A 3 -22.79 -4.72 -10.67
C VAL A 3 -21.69 -5.07 -9.66
N THR A 4 -22.07 -5.56 -8.48
CA THR A 4 -21.09 -5.94 -7.45
C THR A 4 -20.20 -7.08 -7.94
N ALA A 5 -20.80 -8.12 -8.52
CA ALA A 5 -20.06 -9.27 -9.04
C ALA A 5 -19.10 -8.85 -10.16
N GLU A 6 -19.57 -8.00 -11.08
CA GLU A 6 -18.75 -7.51 -12.18
C GLU A 6 -17.59 -6.65 -11.67
N PHE A 7 -17.88 -5.76 -10.70
CA PHE A 7 -16.84 -4.94 -10.09
C PHE A 7 -15.76 -5.81 -9.45
N LEU A 8 -16.16 -6.79 -8.64
CA LEU A 8 -15.20 -7.66 -7.96
C LEU A 8 -14.35 -8.44 -8.95
N ARG A 9 -14.98 -8.96 -10.01
CA ARG A 9 -14.25 -9.69 -11.05
C ARG A 9 -13.21 -8.81 -11.73
N LEU A 10 -13.60 -7.61 -12.13
CA LEU A 10 -12.70 -6.69 -12.83
C LEU A 10 -11.61 -6.17 -11.89
N PHE A 11 -11.96 -5.89 -10.65
CA PHE A 11 -11.01 -5.41 -9.66
C PHE A 11 -9.92 -6.46 -9.38
N LEU A 12 -10.34 -7.70 -9.11
CA LEU A 12 -9.40 -8.77 -8.84
C LEU A 12 -8.53 -9.09 -10.05
N ARG A 13 -9.13 -9.06 -11.25
CA ARG A 13 -8.39 -9.29 -12.49
C ARG A 13 -7.36 -8.16 -12.71
N GLY A 14 -7.75 -6.93 -12.47
CA GLY A 14 -6.84 -5.78 -12.58
C GLY A 14 -5.69 -5.85 -11.60
N LEU A 15 -5.96 -6.22 -10.34
CA LEU A 15 -4.92 -6.41 -9.34
C LEU A 15 -3.97 -7.53 -9.75
N TYR A 16 -4.48 -8.63 -10.26
CA TYR A 16 -3.64 -9.72 -10.73
C TYR A 16 -2.76 -9.26 -11.88
N PHE A 17 -3.31 -8.52 -12.82
CA PHE A 17 -2.56 -8.04 -13.99
C PHE A 17 -1.40 -7.13 -13.60
N ILE A 18 -1.61 -6.26 -12.60
CA ILE A 18 -0.60 -5.30 -12.14
C ILE A 18 0.22 -5.84 -10.96
N SER A 19 -0.04 -7.09 -10.54
CA SER A 19 0.58 -7.66 -9.33
C SER A 19 2.11 -7.62 -9.31
N PRO A 20 2.85 -7.81 -10.44
CA PRO A 20 4.31 -7.71 -10.37
C PRO A 20 4.78 -6.36 -9.86
N LEU A 21 4.15 -5.27 -10.31
CA LEU A 21 4.49 -3.92 -9.85
C LEU A 21 4.09 -3.73 -8.38
N LEU A 22 2.89 -4.18 -8.01
CA LEU A 22 2.42 -4.06 -6.63
C LEU A 22 3.31 -4.84 -5.67
N LEU A 23 3.73 -6.04 -6.05
CA LEU A 23 4.62 -6.84 -5.22
C LEU A 23 5.99 -6.19 -5.07
N LEU A 24 6.51 -5.57 -6.14
CA LEU A 24 7.78 -4.84 -6.06
C LEU A 24 7.67 -3.67 -5.09
N LEU A 25 6.61 -2.87 -5.20
CA LEU A 25 6.41 -1.73 -4.31
C LEU A 25 6.22 -2.18 -2.86
N LEU A 26 5.47 -3.26 -2.66
CA LEU A 26 5.26 -3.82 -1.33
C LEU A 26 6.57 -4.31 -0.73
N LEU A 27 7.41 -4.97 -1.53
CA LEU A 27 8.71 -5.42 -1.09
C LEU A 27 9.58 -4.24 -0.65
N ILE A 28 9.59 -3.15 -1.42
CA ILE A 28 10.32 -1.94 -1.07
C ILE A 28 9.83 -1.40 0.27
N ILE A 29 8.52 -1.32 0.47
CA ILE A 29 7.92 -0.84 1.71
C ILE A 29 8.37 -1.70 2.90
N VAL A 30 8.30 -3.01 2.76
CA VAL A 30 8.68 -3.94 3.83
C VAL A 30 10.18 -3.82 4.14
N LEU A 31 11.03 -3.74 3.11
CA LEU A 31 12.47 -3.62 3.31
C LEU A 31 12.84 -2.33 4.02
N ILE A 32 12.26 -1.20 3.62
CA ILE A 32 12.49 0.07 4.30
C ILE A 32 12.03 -0.04 5.75
N GLY A 33 10.88 -0.65 6.00
CA GLY A 33 10.36 -0.84 7.34
C GLY A 33 11.29 -1.64 8.23
N GLN A 34 11.90 -2.71 7.69
CA GLN A 34 12.86 -3.51 8.46
C GLN A 34 14.13 -2.72 8.77
N ILE A 35 14.61 -1.91 7.83
CA ILE A 35 15.77 -1.05 8.07
C ILE A 35 15.47 -0.04 9.17
N VAL A 36 14.34 0.63 9.09
CA VAL A 36 13.91 1.59 10.12
C VAL A 36 13.76 0.89 11.47
N GLY A 37 13.14 -0.30 11.47
CA GLY A 37 12.96 -1.06 12.71
C GLY A 37 14.27 -1.41 13.38
N ARG A 38 15.29 -1.75 12.61
CA ARG A 38 16.62 -2.02 13.18
C ARG A 38 17.23 -0.78 13.81
N HIS A 39 17.11 0.37 13.15
CA HIS A 39 17.64 1.62 13.67
C HIS A 39 16.88 2.10 14.91
N GLU A 40 15.57 1.82 15.00
CA GLU A 40 14.73 2.24 16.12
C GLU A 40 14.59 1.16 17.19
N ALA A 41 15.24 0.03 17.03
CA ALA A 41 15.20 -1.12 17.96
C ALA A 41 13.79 -1.70 18.13
N TRP A 42 12.99 -1.69 17.08
CA TRP A 42 11.67 -2.33 17.06
C TRP A 42 11.80 -3.81 16.73
N SER A 43 10.81 -4.60 17.14
CA SER A 43 10.71 -5.99 16.71
C SER A 43 10.41 -6.05 15.21
N LYS A 44 10.67 -7.21 14.60
CA LYS A 44 10.38 -7.39 13.17
C LYS A 44 8.89 -7.18 12.86
N PHE A 45 8.02 -7.67 13.75
CA PHE A 45 6.58 -7.52 13.56
C PHE A 45 6.16 -6.07 13.71
N ASP A 46 6.67 -5.35 14.69
CA ASP A 46 6.36 -3.94 14.89
C ASP A 46 6.83 -3.10 13.72
N ALA A 47 8.00 -3.43 13.15
CA ALA A 47 8.51 -2.76 11.95
C ALA A 47 7.59 -3.01 10.75
N LEU A 48 7.10 -4.22 10.58
CA LEU A 48 6.17 -4.58 9.53
C LEU A 48 4.86 -3.81 9.68
N TYR A 49 4.33 -3.78 10.89
CA TYR A 49 3.11 -3.04 11.22
C TYR A 49 3.26 -1.56 10.89
N TRP A 50 4.37 -0.96 11.34
CA TRP A 50 4.65 0.45 11.07
C TRP A 50 4.73 0.73 9.56
N ALA A 51 5.40 -0.16 8.81
CA ALA A 51 5.54 0.00 7.37
C ALA A 51 4.18 0.05 6.69
N PHE A 52 3.27 -0.85 7.04
CA PHE A 52 1.94 -0.89 6.44
C PHE A 52 1.10 0.33 6.81
N ILE A 53 1.05 0.71 8.10
CA ILE A 53 0.22 1.86 8.48
C ILE A 53 0.78 3.18 7.94
N THR A 54 2.08 3.25 7.71
CA THR A 54 2.70 4.43 7.10
C THR A 54 2.40 4.47 5.60
N ALA A 55 2.56 3.33 4.92
CA ALA A 55 2.36 3.25 3.48
C ALA A 55 0.91 3.53 3.08
N ILE A 56 -0.06 3.01 3.84
CA ILE A 56 -1.49 3.22 3.54
C ILE A 56 -2.07 4.46 4.23
N THR A 57 -1.21 5.31 4.79
CA THR A 57 -1.52 6.62 5.35
C THR A 57 -2.42 6.62 6.58
N VAL A 58 -2.50 5.50 7.33
CA VAL A 58 -3.24 5.47 8.60
C VAL A 58 -2.53 6.29 9.66
N GLY A 59 -1.23 6.01 9.87
CA GLY A 59 -0.38 6.84 10.70
C GLY A 59 -0.83 7.00 12.14
N TYR A 60 -1.05 5.89 12.86
CA TYR A 60 -1.50 5.97 14.26
C TYR A 60 -0.52 6.69 15.19
N GLY A 61 0.79 6.63 14.88
CA GLY A 61 1.79 7.30 15.72
C GLY A 61 2.25 6.50 16.94
N ASP A 62 1.73 5.30 17.15
CA ASP A 62 2.19 4.41 18.24
C ASP A 62 3.63 3.98 18.04
N PHE A 63 4.04 3.79 16.80
CA PHE A 63 5.44 3.62 16.42
C PHE A 63 5.82 4.76 15.48
N HIS A 64 6.78 5.57 15.89
CA HIS A 64 7.25 6.66 15.04
C HIS A 64 8.77 6.76 15.15
N PRO A 65 9.47 7.02 14.03
CA PRO A 65 10.93 7.13 14.04
C PRO A 65 11.40 8.37 14.79
N ARG A 66 12.51 8.20 15.49
CA ARG A 66 13.14 9.31 16.23
C ARG A 66 14.44 9.78 15.60
N LYS A 67 15.16 8.87 14.93
CA LYS A 67 16.44 9.18 14.31
C LYS A 67 16.23 9.86 12.96
N ARG A 68 17.18 10.71 12.57
CA ARG A 68 17.07 11.46 11.30
C ARG A 68 17.00 10.54 10.08
N LEU A 69 17.86 9.50 10.05
CA LEU A 69 17.85 8.56 8.94
C LEU A 69 16.50 7.86 8.83
N SER A 70 15.96 7.41 9.97
CA SER A 70 14.66 6.76 10.02
C SER A 70 13.54 7.70 9.56
N LYS A 71 13.59 8.96 9.94
CA LYS A 71 12.61 9.96 9.51
C LYS A 71 12.67 10.16 7.99
N GLY A 72 13.88 10.24 7.44
CA GLY A 72 14.05 10.35 5.99
C GLY A 72 13.50 9.13 5.25
N LEU A 73 13.75 7.94 5.77
CA LEU A 73 13.21 6.70 5.22
C LEU A 73 11.70 6.64 5.36
N SER A 74 11.12 7.25 6.41
CA SER A 74 9.66 7.36 6.56
C SER A 74 9.05 8.16 5.41
N ILE A 75 9.69 9.26 5.02
CA ILE A 75 9.21 10.07 3.90
C ILE A 75 9.23 9.23 2.62
N LEU A 76 10.31 8.48 2.39
CA LEU A 76 10.40 7.61 1.23
C LEU A 76 9.32 6.53 1.25
N THR A 77 9.09 5.91 2.41
CA THR A 77 8.03 4.91 2.58
C THR A 77 6.67 5.50 2.25
N ALA A 78 6.41 6.72 2.72
CA ALA A 78 5.14 7.40 2.46
C ALA A 78 4.96 7.67 0.96
N LEU A 79 6.02 8.09 0.27
CA LEU A 79 5.95 8.34 -1.18
C LEU A 79 5.68 7.06 -1.96
N VAL A 80 6.38 5.99 -1.63
CA VAL A 80 6.14 4.67 -2.26
C VAL A 80 4.73 4.20 -1.95
N GLY A 81 4.28 4.39 -0.71
CA GLY A 81 2.93 4.00 -0.28
C GLY A 81 1.84 4.76 -1.01
N VAL A 82 2.04 6.06 -1.26
CA VAL A 82 1.08 6.86 -2.05
C VAL A 82 0.95 6.30 -3.45
N VAL A 83 2.08 5.95 -4.09
CA VAL A 83 2.06 5.34 -5.42
C VAL A 83 1.33 4.00 -5.38
N PHE A 84 1.65 3.14 -4.41
CA PHE A 84 1.00 1.85 -4.24
C PHE A 84 -0.52 2.02 -4.07
N THR A 85 -0.94 2.86 -3.14
CA THR A 85 -2.34 3.12 -2.86
C THR A 85 -3.04 3.72 -4.07
N GLY A 86 -2.37 4.65 -4.76
CA GLY A 86 -2.91 5.26 -5.97
C GLY A 86 -3.16 4.26 -7.08
N ILE A 87 -2.25 3.29 -7.26
CA ILE A 87 -2.46 2.23 -8.26
C ILE A 87 -3.66 1.37 -7.90
N VAL A 88 -3.79 0.96 -6.63
CA VAL A 88 -4.94 0.17 -6.18
C VAL A 88 -6.25 0.94 -6.38
N VAL A 89 -6.27 2.23 -6.03
CA VAL A 89 -7.44 3.07 -6.23
C VAL A 89 -7.76 3.22 -7.72
N ALA A 90 -6.74 3.39 -8.57
CA ALA A 90 -6.94 3.50 -10.02
C ALA A 90 -7.57 2.23 -10.60
N VAL A 91 -7.13 1.05 -10.14
CA VAL A 91 -7.73 -0.22 -10.56
C VAL A 91 -9.18 -0.29 -10.11
N ALA A 92 -9.46 0.12 -8.87
CA ALA A 92 -10.82 0.12 -8.33
C ALA A 92 -11.73 1.07 -9.12
N LEU A 93 -11.24 2.27 -9.44
CA LEU A 93 -12.02 3.25 -10.23
C LEU A 93 -12.32 2.72 -11.63
N HIS A 94 -11.32 2.12 -12.28
CA HIS A 94 -11.53 1.55 -13.61
C HIS A 94 -12.58 0.43 -13.56
N ALA A 95 -12.48 -0.45 -12.58
CA ALA A 95 -13.44 -1.54 -12.40
C ALA A 95 -14.85 -1.00 -12.12
N ALA A 96 -14.97 0.04 -11.29
CA ALA A 96 -16.25 0.64 -10.98
C ALA A 96 -16.86 1.32 -12.20
N GLN A 97 -16.09 2.10 -12.94
CA GLN A 97 -16.57 2.79 -14.14
C GLN A 97 -17.03 1.80 -15.20
N THR A 98 -16.26 0.75 -15.43
CA THR A 98 -16.61 -0.27 -16.41
C THR A 98 -17.88 -1.03 -16.01
N SER A 99 -18.01 -1.38 -14.72
CA SER A 99 -19.19 -2.07 -14.21
C SER A 99 -20.44 -1.21 -14.30
N PHE A 100 -20.33 0.08 -13.95
CA PHE A 100 -21.45 1.02 -14.03
C PHE A 100 -21.89 1.21 -15.49
N ALA A 101 -20.92 1.39 -16.39
CA ALA A 101 -21.22 1.58 -17.81
C ALA A 101 -21.97 0.39 -18.39
N LYS A 102 -21.70 -0.84 -17.90
CA LYS A 102 -22.35 -2.04 -18.39
C LYS A 102 -23.81 -2.16 -17.94
N TYR A 103 -24.11 -1.69 -16.70
CA TYR A 103 -25.42 -1.93 -16.08
C TYR A 103 -26.25 -0.64 -15.91
N ILE A 104 -25.73 0.51 -16.30
CA ILE A 104 -26.46 1.77 -16.29
C ILE A 104 -26.69 2.23 -17.73
#